data_9e7295839816a80431b1f2228753d9d2
#
_entry.id   9e7295839816a80431b1f2228753d9d2
#
_cell.length_a   1.000
_cell.length_b   1.000
_cell.length_c   1.000
_cell.angle_alpha   90.00
_cell.angle_beta   90.00
_cell.angle_gamma   90.00
#
_symmetry.space_group_name_H-M   'P 1'
#
loop_
_entity.id
_entity.type
_entity.pdbx_description
1 polymer ?
#
loop_
_entity_poly.entity_id
_entity_poly.type
_entity_poly.pdbx_seq_one_letter_code
_entity_poly.pdbx_strand_id
1 'polypeptide(L)'
;MKKLMKGMMYAAMVCILVMMSACGDGPTLSKHKVQALDLTTGEKEINEDLNEFAVDMLREVGSIQSGNVFISPLSCSFACGMIANGAKGETLNEMLEAMDVEDYSMSELNTYYLKLMEKLPYQDRTSAVKIANGLWADGTYTMLDSYVDNVRTHFLATVDSLDTDNPEAAAETINNWASKQTEGLIKKVVDASQITNDAHIVVANALYFKGKWEDGFKRTDTRQQTFYAPAGEVQTQMMNGEIEAAATPRFRYEEDERQEANERMLRLYYKDKGYCMDIIMPNTDFDTWLEAFDMDQYEDLCLALVHGDVTVSMPTFKMTKHYDLKPVMQKLGMEKVFTSGADLSGLTEENRLCLGVLQQDTYIEVDESGTKAAAVTSGILCDKADSGGLLFIADHPFIFFIRDVKNGVILFAGKYANPNS
;
A
#
# COMPACT_ATOMS: atom_id res chain seq x y z
N MET A 1 25.14 56.72 -22.52
CA MET A 1 25.36 55.37 -23.04
C MET A 1 26.03 54.36 -22.07
N LYS A 2 26.86 54.81 -21.10
CA LYS A 2 27.56 53.89 -20.15
C LYS A 2 26.65 53.34 -19.00
N LYS A 3 25.47 53.88 -18.73
CA LYS A 3 24.54 53.40 -17.69
C LYS A 3 23.54 52.35 -18.21
N LEU A 4 23.27 52.30 -19.52
CA LEU A 4 22.38 51.30 -20.12
C LEU A 4 23.06 49.95 -20.34
N MET A 5 24.38 49.94 -20.55
CA MET A 5 25.13 48.69 -20.74
C MET A 5 25.36 47.85 -19.44
N LYS A 6 25.33 48.50 -18.25
CA LYS A 6 25.46 47.79 -16.98
C LYS A 6 24.17 47.08 -16.55
N GLY A 7 22.99 47.59 -16.97
CA GLY A 7 21.70 46.94 -16.69
C GLY A 7 21.47 45.65 -17.50
N MET A 8 21.97 45.61 -18.75
CA MET A 8 21.81 44.42 -19.61
C MET A 8 22.77 43.29 -19.27
N MET A 9 23.93 43.57 -18.65
CA MET A 9 24.85 42.52 -18.20
C MET A 9 24.37 41.82 -16.92
N TYR A 10 23.61 42.48 -16.05
CA TYR A 10 23.00 41.84 -14.85
C TYR A 10 21.77 41.01 -15.17
N ALA A 11 20.97 41.38 -16.17
CA ALA A 11 19.83 40.59 -16.63
C ALA A 11 20.25 39.30 -17.37
N ALA A 12 21.38 39.32 -18.09
CA ALA A 12 21.91 38.13 -18.78
C ALA A 12 22.60 37.15 -17.82
N MET A 13 23.08 37.61 -16.67
CA MET A 13 23.78 36.75 -15.70
C MET A 13 22.79 36.06 -14.72
N VAL A 14 21.59 36.57 -14.55
CA VAL A 14 20.54 35.96 -13.77
C VAL A 14 19.77 34.89 -14.57
N CYS A 15 19.71 34.99 -15.91
CA CYS A 15 19.11 33.98 -16.78
C CYS A 15 19.98 32.74 -17.05
N ILE A 16 21.28 32.77 -16.75
CA ILE A 16 22.16 31.62 -16.96
C ILE A 16 22.27 30.73 -15.70
N LEU A 17 21.82 31.19 -14.54
CA LEU A 17 21.81 30.40 -13.28
C LEU A 17 20.51 29.61 -13.04
N VAL A 18 19.55 29.65 -13.95
CA VAL A 18 18.26 28.92 -13.85
C VAL A 18 18.19 27.72 -14.81
N MET A 19 19.21 27.49 -15.66
CA MET A 19 19.21 26.37 -16.62
C MET A 19 20.22 25.25 -16.32
N MET A 20 20.63 25.06 -15.06
CA MET A 20 21.41 23.89 -14.65
C MET A 20 20.85 23.29 -13.36
N SER A 21 19.57 22.88 -13.38
CA SER A 21 19.00 21.97 -12.39
C SER A 21 17.77 21.29 -12.97
N ALA A 22 17.96 20.60 -14.08
CA ALA A 22 16.98 19.68 -14.62
C ALA A 22 17.68 18.34 -14.91
N CYS A 23 18.26 17.75 -13.87
CA CYS A 23 18.59 16.33 -13.79
C CYS A 23 17.83 15.79 -12.58
N GLY A 24 16.84 14.98 -12.86
CA GLY A 24 15.90 14.29 -12.08
C GLY A 24 16.27 13.87 -10.66
N ASP A 25 15.97 14.70 -9.69
CA ASP A 25 15.67 14.21 -8.35
C ASP A 25 14.16 14.05 -8.29
N GLY A 26 13.71 12.79 -8.14
CA GLY A 26 12.33 12.50 -7.79
C GLY A 26 11.94 13.25 -6.51
N PRO A 27 10.65 13.26 -6.12
CA PRO A 27 10.12 14.12 -5.06
C PRO A 27 11.05 14.12 -3.85
N THR A 28 11.54 15.31 -3.50
CA THR A 28 12.38 15.52 -2.32
C THR A 28 11.59 15.11 -1.09
N LEU A 29 12.10 14.14 -0.32
CA LEU A 29 11.55 13.80 0.99
C LEU A 29 11.56 15.07 1.85
N SER A 30 10.41 15.69 2.04
CA SER A 30 10.30 16.88 2.88
C SER A 30 10.46 16.43 4.34
N LYS A 31 11.47 16.98 5.04
CA LYS A 31 11.63 16.76 6.48
C LYS A 31 10.44 17.39 7.20
N HIS A 32 9.48 16.59 7.61
CA HIS A 32 8.35 17.02 8.42
C HIS A 32 8.58 16.65 9.90
N LYS A 33 7.76 17.25 10.78
CA LYS A 33 7.79 16.90 12.20
C LYS A 33 7.05 15.57 12.38
N VAL A 34 7.68 14.62 13.05
CA VAL A 34 7.03 13.35 13.42
C VAL A 34 5.79 13.64 14.26
N GLN A 35 4.69 13.02 13.91
CA GLN A 35 3.42 13.07 14.64
C GLN A 35 3.04 11.64 15.00
N ALA A 36 3.14 11.30 16.28
CA ALA A 36 2.83 9.95 16.73
C ALA A 36 1.36 9.61 16.43
N LEU A 37 1.15 8.46 15.83
CA LEU A 37 -0.15 7.81 15.74
C LEU A 37 -0.37 7.06 17.06
N ASP A 38 -1.16 7.67 17.96
CA ASP A 38 -1.49 7.09 19.26
C ASP A 38 -2.93 6.59 19.21
N LEU A 39 -3.10 5.28 18.93
CA LEU A 39 -4.41 4.64 18.93
C LEU A 39 -4.89 4.35 20.35
N THR A 40 -6.16 4.64 20.62
CA THR A 40 -6.87 4.19 21.82
C THR A 40 -7.10 2.67 21.78
N THR A 41 -7.58 2.05 22.85
CA THR A 41 -7.87 0.62 22.87
C THR A 41 -8.88 0.25 21.79
N GLY A 42 -10.03 0.93 21.69
CA GLY A 42 -11.02 0.63 20.64
C GLY A 42 -10.51 0.90 19.21
N GLU A 43 -9.64 1.91 19.00
CA GLU A 43 -9.03 2.12 17.68
C GLU A 43 -7.98 1.06 17.34
N LYS A 44 -7.40 0.38 18.33
CA LYS A 44 -6.53 -0.78 18.08
C LYS A 44 -7.33 -2.00 17.69
N GLU A 45 -8.48 -2.23 18.33
CA GLU A 45 -9.41 -3.27 17.97
C GLU A 45 -9.87 -3.10 16.51
N ILE A 46 -10.31 -1.89 16.12
CA ILE A 46 -10.61 -1.58 14.70
C ILE A 46 -9.42 -1.87 13.77
N ASN A 47 -8.19 -1.56 14.22
CA ASN A 47 -7.01 -1.82 13.40
C ASN A 47 -6.69 -3.30 13.27
N GLU A 48 -6.90 -4.10 14.30
CA GLU A 48 -6.73 -5.55 14.30
C GLU A 48 -7.69 -6.17 13.28
N ASP A 49 -8.99 -5.83 13.33
CA ASP A 49 -10.00 -6.32 12.40
C ASP A 49 -9.72 -5.88 10.94
N LEU A 50 -9.33 -4.62 10.72
CA LEU A 50 -8.91 -4.17 9.38
C LEU A 50 -7.60 -4.82 8.89
N ASN A 51 -6.77 -5.32 9.77
CA ASN A 51 -5.62 -6.14 9.38
C ASN A 51 -6.04 -7.57 9.00
N GLU A 52 -7.09 -8.14 9.62
CA GLU A 52 -7.72 -9.39 9.18
C GLU A 52 -8.29 -9.23 7.77
N PHE A 53 -9.08 -8.18 7.54
CA PHE A 53 -9.52 -7.81 6.20
C PHE A 53 -8.35 -7.68 5.21
N ALA A 54 -7.20 -7.14 5.63
CA ALA A 54 -6.03 -7.02 4.74
C ALA A 54 -5.46 -8.38 4.32
N VAL A 55 -5.43 -9.35 5.22
CA VAL A 55 -5.00 -10.73 4.92
C VAL A 55 -6.02 -11.43 4.03
N ASP A 56 -7.31 -11.30 4.32
CA ASP A 56 -8.40 -11.87 3.54
C ASP A 56 -8.41 -11.34 2.11
N MET A 57 -8.25 -10.03 1.96
CA MET A 57 -8.12 -9.41 0.65
C MET A 57 -6.89 -9.91 -0.11
N LEU A 58 -5.74 -10.09 0.56
CA LEU A 58 -4.54 -10.65 -0.07
C LEU A 58 -4.76 -12.09 -0.53
N ARG A 59 -5.42 -12.93 0.27
CA ARG A 59 -5.79 -14.31 -0.07
C ARG A 59 -6.69 -14.35 -1.30
N GLU A 60 -7.76 -13.53 -1.30
CA GLU A 60 -8.72 -13.51 -2.40
C GLU A 60 -8.10 -13.02 -3.73
N VAL A 61 -7.36 -11.92 -3.70
CA VAL A 61 -6.64 -11.45 -4.89
C VAL A 61 -5.57 -12.47 -5.32
N GLY A 62 -4.87 -13.06 -4.34
CA GLY A 62 -3.85 -14.09 -4.56
C GLY A 62 -4.37 -15.37 -5.21
N SER A 63 -5.62 -15.75 -4.90
CA SER A 63 -6.30 -16.92 -5.49
C SER A 63 -6.72 -16.69 -6.96
N ILE A 64 -7.09 -15.46 -7.30
CA ILE A 64 -7.51 -15.08 -8.66
C ILE A 64 -6.30 -14.84 -9.57
N GLN A 65 -5.20 -14.33 -9.01
CA GLN A 65 -4.01 -13.93 -9.75
C GLN A 65 -2.89 -14.96 -9.61
N SER A 66 -2.54 -15.64 -10.71
CA SER A 66 -1.45 -16.64 -10.73
C SER A 66 -0.04 -16.05 -10.59
N GLY A 67 0.13 -14.74 -10.74
CA GLY A 67 1.41 -14.04 -10.68
C GLY A 67 1.61 -13.26 -9.38
N ASN A 68 2.47 -12.25 -9.48
CA ASN A 68 2.70 -11.31 -8.37
C ASN A 68 1.48 -10.45 -8.10
N VAL A 69 1.21 -10.20 -6.82
CA VAL A 69 0.13 -9.32 -6.33
C VAL A 69 0.75 -8.17 -5.55
N PHE A 70 0.17 -6.99 -5.70
CA PHE A 70 0.46 -5.85 -4.84
C PHE A 70 -0.79 -5.01 -4.69
N ILE A 71 -1.33 -4.94 -3.50
CA ILE A 71 -2.57 -4.26 -3.15
C ILE A 71 -2.37 -3.32 -1.96
N SER A 72 -3.30 -2.40 -1.77
CA SER A 72 -3.42 -1.61 -0.55
C SER A 72 -4.78 -1.83 0.10
N PRO A 73 -4.89 -2.75 1.05
CA PRO A 73 -6.14 -2.99 1.78
C PRO A 73 -6.62 -1.73 2.50
N LEU A 74 -5.71 -0.95 3.09
CA LEU A 74 -6.05 0.32 3.73
C LEU A 74 -6.70 1.31 2.75
N SER A 75 -6.18 1.40 1.52
CA SER A 75 -6.78 2.21 0.45
C SER A 75 -8.19 1.74 0.11
N CYS A 76 -8.41 0.43 0.03
CA CYS A 76 -9.72 -0.17 -0.20
C CYS A 76 -10.68 0.15 0.95
N SER A 77 -10.23 0.02 2.21
CA SER A 77 -11.06 0.33 3.38
C SER A 77 -11.48 1.81 3.44
N PHE A 78 -10.60 2.75 3.04
CA PHE A 78 -10.97 4.16 2.90
C PHE A 78 -12.07 4.35 1.84
N ALA A 79 -11.93 3.72 0.67
CA ALA A 79 -12.90 3.82 -0.41
C ALA A 79 -14.27 3.25 0.02
N CYS A 80 -14.29 2.06 0.61
CA CYS A 80 -15.50 1.43 1.14
C CYS A 80 -16.11 2.24 2.31
N GLY A 81 -15.27 2.74 3.22
CA GLY A 81 -15.72 3.59 4.34
C GLY A 81 -16.41 4.87 3.89
N MET A 82 -15.92 5.50 2.80
CA MET A 82 -16.63 6.67 2.22
C MET A 82 -18.03 6.29 1.74
N ILE A 83 -18.20 5.19 1.03
CA ILE A 83 -19.51 4.73 0.55
C ILE A 83 -20.40 4.28 1.71
N ALA A 84 -19.86 3.58 2.71
CA ALA A 84 -20.58 3.13 3.90
C ALA A 84 -21.25 4.28 4.65
N ASN A 85 -20.65 5.49 4.65
CA ASN A 85 -21.26 6.69 5.22
C ASN A 85 -22.57 7.12 4.52
N GLY A 86 -22.80 6.68 3.29
CA GLY A 86 -24.03 6.91 2.54
C GLY A 86 -24.95 5.68 2.46
N ALA A 87 -24.47 4.53 2.87
CA ALA A 87 -25.23 3.27 2.85
C ALA A 87 -26.14 3.12 4.07
N LYS A 88 -27.22 2.34 3.91
CA LYS A 88 -28.14 2.01 5.00
C LYS A 88 -28.58 0.57 4.96
N GLY A 89 -29.13 0.10 6.10
CA GLY A 89 -29.72 -1.23 6.24
C GLY A 89 -28.75 -2.33 5.84
N GLU A 90 -29.24 -3.29 5.06
CA GLU A 90 -28.48 -4.48 4.66
C GLU A 90 -27.25 -4.11 3.77
N THR A 91 -27.33 -3.05 2.95
CA THR A 91 -26.18 -2.57 2.17
C THR A 91 -25.05 -2.14 3.07
N LEU A 92 -25.33 -1.38 4.14
CA LEU A 92 -24.33 -0.99 5.12
C LEU A 92 -23.77 -2.20 5.88
N ASN A 93 -24.64 -3.12 6.31
CA ASN A 93 -24.21 -4.29 7.07
C ASN A 93 -23.25 -5.16 6.25
N GLU A 94 -23.59 -5.53 5.00
CA GLU A 94 -22.68 -6.28 4.13
C GLU A 94 -21.33 -5.58 3.91
N MET A 95 -21.33 -4.24 3.83
CA MET A 95 -20.09 -3.48 3.67
C MET A 95 -19.22 -3.52 4.91
N LEU A 96 -19.79 -3.45 6.10
CA LEU A 96 -19.07 -3.51 7.36
C LEU A 96 -18.58 -4.94 7.64
N GLU A 97 -19.42 -5.95 7.45
CA GLU A 97 -19.08 -7.37 7.58
C GLU A 97 -17.94 -7.77 6.63
N ALA A 98 -17.96 -7.30 5.36
CA ALA A 98 -16.91 -7.61 4.40
C ALA A 98 -15.54 -6.95 4.71
N MET A 99 -15.50 -6.03 5.65
CA MET A 99 -14.28 -5.37 6.15
C MET A 99 -13.96 -5.76 7.60
N ASP A 100 -14.70 -6.73 8.18
CA ASP A 100 -14.58 -7.18 9.57
C ASP A 100 -14.77 -6.06 10.62
N VAL A 101 -15.64 -5.06 10.33
CA VAL A 101 -15.85 -3.89 11.20
C VAL A 101 -17.31 -3.63 11.58
N GLU A 102 -18.18 -4.65 11.53
CA GLU A 102 -19.60 -4.54 11.81
C GLU A 102 -19.92 -4.24 13.28
N ASP A 103 -19.01 -4.54 14.19
CA ASP A 103 -19.17 -4.28 15.63
C ASP A 103 -18.98 -2.81 16.00
N TYR A 104 -18.52 -1.95 15.06
CA TYR A 104 -18.25 -0.54 15.32
C TYR A 104 -19.27 0.38 14.66
N SER A 105 -19.58 1.46 15.35
CA SER A 105 -20.40 2.52 14.76
C SER A 105 -19.65 3.28 13.68
N MET A 106 -20.36 3.82 12.68
CA MET A 106 -19.77 4.71 11.67
C MET A 106 -19.04 5.91 12.28
N SER A 107 -19.43 6.38 13.48
CA SER A 107 -18.74 7.47 14.17
C SER A 107 -17.36 7.06 14.68
N GLU A 108 -17.22 5.86 15.21
CA GLU A 108 -15.93 5.29 15.66
C GLU A 108 -15.01 5.07 14.46
N LEU A 109 -15.51 4.43 13.40
CA LEU A 109 -14.76 4.22 12.16
C LEU A 109 -14.29 5.54 11.53
N ASN A 110 -15.17 6.53 11.45
CA ASN A 110 -14.85 7.85 10.91
C ASN A 110 -13.75 8.56 11.74
N THR A 111 -13.81 8.44 13.06
CA THR A 111 -12.79 9.00 13.97
C THR A 111 -11.45 8.32 13.75
N TYR A 112 -11.44 7.00 13.61
CA TYR A 112 -10.25 6.20 13.31
C TYR A 112 -9.65 6.58 11.95
N TYR A 113 -10.47 6.62 10.88
CA TYR A 113 -10.01 6.99 9.55
C TYR A 113 -9.41 8.40 9.50
N LEU A 114 -10.05 9.38 10.12
CA LEU A 114 -9.51 10.75 10.22
C LEU A 114 -8.14 10.76 10.89
N LYS A 115 -8.00 10.03 12.00
CA LYS A 115 -6.73 9.92 12.73
C LYS A 115 -5.64 9.31 11.85
N LEU A 116 -5.94 8.27 11.08
CA LEU A 116 -5.00 7.69 10.11
C LEU A 116 -4.60 8.72 9.05
N MET A 117 -5.58 9.41 8.44
CA MET A 117 -5.30 10.43 7.42
C MET A 117 -4.37 11.53 7.93
N GLU A 118 -4.56 11.98 9.19
CA GLU A 118 -3.79 13.06 9.78
C GLU A 118 -2.41 12.64 10.28
N LYS A 119 -2.24 11.41 10.74
CA LYS A 119 -1.05 10.99 11.49
C LYS A 119 -0.19 9.97 10.76
N LEU A 120 -0.79 9.03 10.04
CA LEU A 120 -0.06 7.98 9.35
C LEU A 120 1.01 8.52 8.38
N PRO A 121 0.81 9.62 7.64
CA PRO A 121 1.85 10.19 6.77
C PRO A 121 3.09 10.74 7.49
N TYR A 122 3.08 10.83 8.81
CA TYR A 122 4.09 11.55 9.59
C TYR A 122 4.76 10.70 10.68
N GLN A 123 4.81 9.37 10.52
CA GLN A 123 5.36 8.47 11.54
C GLN A 123 6.90 8.53 11.62
N ASP A 124 7.57 8.93 10.56
CA ASP A 124 9.00 9.19 10.55
C ASP A 124 9.33 10.50 9.78
N ARG A 125 10.62 10.83 9.63
CA ARG A 125 11.07 12.07 8.97
C ARG A 125 11.50 11.86 7.52
N THR A 126 11.62 10.64 7.09
CA THR A 126 12.34 10.26 5.86
C THR A 126 11.49 9.50 4.87
N SER A 127 10.43 8.83 5.35
CA SER A 127 9.45 8.19 4.47
C SER A 127 8.43 9.20 3.95
N ALA A 128 7.93 8.96 2.76
CA ALA A 128 6.81 9.71 2.19
C ALA A 128 5.62 8.76 2.06
N VAL A 129 4.58 9.04 2.84
CA VAL A 129 3.27 8.40 2.71
C VAL A 129 2.29 9.47 2.26
N LYS A 130 1.52 9.19 1.22
CA LYS A 130 0.48 10.08 0.72
C LYS A 130 -0.80 9.29 0.56
N ILE A 131 -1.84 9.80 1.15
CA ILE A 131 -3.18 9.22 1.09
C ILE A 131 -4.08 10.30 0.49
N ALA A 132 -4.79 9.97 -0.57
CA ALA A 132 -5.75 10.87 -1.20
C ALA A 132 -7.03 10.12 -1.54
N ASN A 133 -8.15 10.68 -1.13
CA ASN A 133 -9.48 10.15 -1.36
C ASN A 133 -10.24 11.06 -2.32
N GLY A 134 -10.93 10.46 -3.28
CA GLY A 134 -11.80 11.17 -4.20
C GLY A 134 -13.09 10.41 -4.44
N LEU A 135 -14.19 11.16 -4.50
CA LEU A 135 -15.52 10.65 -4.81
C LEU A 135 -16.17 11.57 -5.82
N TRP A 136 -16.68 10.99 -6.86
CA TRP A 136 -17.43 11.72 -7.90
C TRP A 136 -18.78 11.04 -8.13
N ALA A 137 -19.82 11.83 -8.18
CA ALA A 137 -21.13 11.38 -8.62
C ALA A 137 -21.47 11.96 -9.99
N ASP A 138 -22.27 11.25 -10.77
CA ASP A 138 -22.84 11.79 -12.00
C ASP A 138 -23.60 13.09 -11.72
N GLY A 139 -23.41 14.11 -12.56
CA GLY A 139 -23.96 15.44 -12.36
C GLY A 139 -25.49 15.54 -12.39
N THR A 140 -26.18 14.45 -12.76
CA THR A 140 -27.65 14.34 -12.66
C THR A 140 -28.15 14.06 -11.24
N TYR A 141 -27.25 13.63 -10.32
CA TYR A 141 -27.56 13.36 -8.92
C TYR A 141 -27.10 14.49 -8.01
N THR A 142 -27.93 14.83 -7.04
CA THR A 142 -27.58 15.79 -6.00
C THR A 142 -27.15 15.05 -4.73
N MET A 143 -25.87 15.14 -4.40
CA MET A 143 -25.37 14.60 -3.13
C MET A 143 -25.88 15.41 -1.95
N LEU A 144 -26.24 14.73 -0.85
CA LEU A 144 -26.66 15.39 0.38
C LEU A 144 -25.51 16.19 1.00
N ASP A 145 -25.73 17.43 1.37
CA ASP A 145 -24.71 18.29 2.00
C ASP A 145 -24.10 17.60 3.24
N SER A 146 -24.92 16.94 4.06
CA SER A 146 -24.48 16.22 5.25
C SER A 146 -23.54 15.08 4.94
N TYR A 147 -23.72 14.37 3.83
CA TYR A 147 -22.83 13.32 3.36
C TYR A 147 -21.50 13.91 2.86
N VAL A 148 -21.58 14.94 2.03
CA VAL A 148 -20.39 15.62 1.49
C VAL A 148 -19.51 16.18 2.60
N ASP A 149 -20.13 16.85 3.59
CA ASP A 149 -19.44 17.39 4.76
C ASP A 149 -18.79 16.28 5.59
N ASN A 150 -19.45 15.13 5.74
CA ASN A 150 -18.95 14.01 6.49
C ASN A 150 -17.70 13.39 5.83
N VAL A 151 -17.74 13.05 4.53
CA VAL A 151 -16.60 12.47 3.84
C VAL A 151 -15.44 13.46 3.67
N ARG A 152 -15.73 14.75 3.49
CA ARG A 152 -14.69 15.78 3.49
C ARG A 152 -14.00 15.91 4.84
N THR A 153 -14.74 15.80 5.92
CA THR A 153 -14.21 15.95 7.28
C THR A 153 -13.36 14.73 7.70
N HIS A 154 -13.87 13.50 7.50
CA HIS A 154 -13.25 12.31 8.07
C HIS A 154 -12.29 11.59 7.12
N PHE A 155 -12.48 11.78 5.81
CA PHE A 155 -11.60 11.15 4.80
C PHE A 155 -10.74 12.17 4.04
N LEU A 156 -10.85 13.47 4.37
CA LEU A 156 -10.19 14.58 3.67
C LEU A 156 -10.41 14.48 2.14
N ALA A 157 -11.58 14.00 1.75
CA ALA A 157 -11.87 13.61 0.38
C ALA A 157 -12.13 14.84 -0.53
N THR A 158 -11.68 14.72 -1.77
CA THR A 158 -12.20 15.51 -2.88
C THR A 158 -13.57 14.95 -3.26
N VAL A 159 -14.62 15.76 -3.19
CA VAL A 159 -15.97 15.36 -3.60
C VAL A 159 -16.44 16.35 -4.65
N ASP A 160 -16.77 15.83 -5.84
CA ASP A 160 -17.19 16.64 -6.99
C ASP A 160 -18.19 15.86 -7.87
N SER A 161 -18.73 16.51 -8.91
CA SER A 161 -19.58 15.88 -9.91
C SER A 161 -18.81 15.58 -11.19
N LEU A 162 -19.27 14.59 -11.96
CA LEU A 162 -18.76 14.23 -13.27
C LEU A 162 -19.86 14.30 -14.32
N ASP A 163 -19.46 14.54 -15.56
CA ASP A 163 -20.27 14.33 -16.75
C ASP A 163 -20.00 12.91 -17.28
N THR A 164 -20.84 11.95 -16.89
CA THR A 164 -20.69 10.53 -17.32
C THR A 164 -21.15 10.32 -18.76
N ASP A 165 -21.85 11.27 -19.37
CA ASP A 165 -22.15 11.27 -20.82
C ASP A 165 -20.89 11.52 -21.67
N ASN A 166 -19.79 12.00 -21.04
CA ASN A 166 -18.48 12.19 -21.67
C ASN A 166 -17.39 11.39 -20.91
N PRO A 167 -17.35 10.04 -21.06
CA PRO A 167 -16.47 9.19 -20.28
C PRO A 167 -14.98 9.53 -20.40
N GLU A 168 -14.52 9.99 -21.56
CA GLU A 168 -13.13 10.39 -21.79
C GLU A 168 -12.75 11.60 -20.92
N ALA A 169 -13.57 12.63 -20.90
CA ALA A 169 -13.32 13.82 -20.08
C ALA A 169 -13.44 13.53 -18.58
N ALA A 170 -14.38 12.67 -18.19
CA ALA A 170 -14.55 12.21 -16.82
C ALA A 170 -13.32 11.41 -16.35
N ALA A 171 -12.84 10.45 -17.15
CA ALA A 171 -11.63 9.69 -16.85
C ALA A 171 -10.39 10.60 -16.77
N GLU A 172 -10.25 11.57 -17.69
CA GLU A 172 -9.16 12.54 -17.65
C GLU A 172 -9.17 13.37 -16.36
N THR A 173 -10.34 13.80 -15.90
CA THR A 173 -10.50 14.56 -14.65
C THR A 173 -10.01 13.77 -13.46
N ILE A 174 -10.43 12.51 -13.31
CA ILE A 174 -10.05 11.63 -12.21
C ILE A 174 -8.55 11.29 -12.28
N ASN A 175 -8.04 10.97 -13.46
CA ASN A 175 -6.63 10.62 -13.66
C ASN A 175 -5.71 11.81 -13.38
N ASN A 176 -6.10 13.02 -13.79
CA ASN A 176 -5.36 14.25 -13.48
C ASN A 176 -5.35 14.53 -11.98
N TRP A 177 -6.46 14.29 -11.28
CA TRP A 177 -6.53 14.37 -9.83
C TRP A 177 -5.55 13.37 -9.18
N ALA A 178 -5.61 12.09 -9.54
CA ALA A 178 -4.73 11.06 -8.99
C ALA A 178 -3.25 11.39 -9.24
N SER A 179 -2.90 11.81 -10.45
CA SER A 179 -1.54 12.23 -10.79
C SER A 179 -1.07 13.41 -9.93
N LYS A 180 -1.91 14.41 -9.72
CA LYS A 180 -1.59 15.56 -8.87
C LYS A 180 -1.39 15.14 -7.41
N GLN A 181 -2.26 14.29 -6.86
CA GLN A 181 -2.18 13.84 -5.47
C GLN A 181 -0.94 12.97 -5.21
N THR A 182 -0.48 12.23 -6.22
CA THR A 182 0.66 11.32 -6.12
C THR A 182 1.95 11.87 -6.75
N GLU A 183 2.03 13.17 -7.03
CA GLU A 183 3.21 13.80 -7.66
C GLU A 183 3.63 13.16 -9.00
N GLY A 184 2.64 12.71 -9.78
CA GLY A 184 2.83 12.11 -11.10
C GLY A 184 3.23 10.63 -11.08
N LEU A 185 3.20 9.98 -9.93
CA LEU A 185 3.57 8.57 -9.78
C LEU A 185 2.45 7.63 -10.25
N ILE A 186 1.21 7.94 -9.85
CA ILE A 186 0.01 7.26 -10.36
C ILE A 186 -0.63 8.20 -11.39
N LYS A 187 -0.57 7.82 -12.66
CA LYS A 187 -1.05 8.67 -13.76
C LYS A 187 -2.43 8.27 -14.26
N LYS A 188 -2.86 7.07 -13.89
CA LYS A 188 -4.12 6.52 -14.37
C LYS A 188 -4.70 5.63 -13.27
N VAL A 189 -5.95 5.88 -12.91
CA VAL A 189 -6.73 5.11 -11.92
C VAL A 189 -8.09 4.68 -12.49
N VAL A 190 -8.48 5.18 -13.65
CA VAL A 190 -9.73 4.78 -14.32
C VAL A 190 -9.58 4.87 -15.84
N ASP A 191 -10.20 3.94 -16.56
CA ASP A 191 -10.38 3.97 -18.00
C ASP A 191 -11.73 4.58 -18.36
N ALA A 192 -11.80 5.30 -19.49
CA ALA A 192 -13.07 5.83 -19.99
C ALA A 192 -14.11 4.73 -20.23
N SER A 193 -13.68 3.54 -20.65
CA SER A 193 -14.56 2.37 -20.85
C SER A 193 -15.24 1.86 -19.57
N GLN A 194 -14.77 2.27 -18.41
CA GLN A 194 -15.30 1.87 -17.11
C GLN A 194 -16.34 2.87 -16.56
N ILE A 195 -16.30 4.09 -17.09
CA ILE A 195 -17.32 5.12 -16.80
C ILE A 195 -18.47 4.89 -17.79
N THR A 196 -19.38 3.99 -17.42
CA THR A 196 -20.59 3.70 -18.20
C THR A 196 -21.74 4.54 -17.70
N ASN A 197 -22.81 4.65 -18.50
CA ASN A 197 -24.03 5.36 -18.06
C ASN A 197 -24.71 4.78 -16.82
N ASP A 198 -24.29 3.57 -16.39
CA ASP A 198 -24.75 2.94 -15.17
C ASP A 198 -23.73 3.15 -14.00
N ALA A 199 -22.58 3.77 -14.25
CA ALA A 199 -21.57 4.08 -13.23
C ALA A 199 -21.85 5.47 -12.61
N HIS A 200 -22.85 5.52 -11.75
CA HIS A 200 -23.30 6.78 -11.16
C HIS A 200 -22.37 7.32 -10.06
N ILE A 201 -21.53 6.47 -9.49
CA ILE A 201 -20.53 6.84 -8.48
C ILE A 201 -19.19 6.24 -8.87
N VAL A 202 -18.15 7.08 -8.86
CA VAL A 202 -16.74 6.67 -9.00
C VAL A 202 -16.01 7.04 -7.72
N VAL A 203 -15.40 6.06 -7.09
CA VAL A 203 -14.53 6.26 -5.94
C VAL A 203 -13.11 5.91 -6.35
N ALA A 204 -12.19 6.82 -6.08
CA ALA A 204 -10.77 6.58 -6.26
C ALA A 204 -10.01 6.92 -4.99
N ASN A 205 -9.17 6.01 -4.57
CA ASN A 205 -8.17 6.25 -3.54
C ASN A 205 -6.78 6.07 -4.16
N ALA A 206 -5.86 6.93 -3.75
CA ALA A 206 -4.47 6.84 -4.14
C ALA A 206 -3.61 6.81 -2.88
N LEU A 207 -3.01 5.66 -2.60
CA LEU A 207 -2.04 5.50 -1.53
C LEU A 207 -0.65 5.26 -2.13
N TYR A 208 0.30 6.06 -1.69
CA TYR A 208 1.70 6.00 -2.12
C TYR A 208 2.61 5.91 -0.90
N PHE A 209 3.61 5.04 -1.01
CA PHE A 209 4.68 4.90 -0.03
C PHE A 209 6.04 4.98 -0.70
N LYS A 210 6.97 5.70 -0.05
CA LYS A 210 8.40 5.74 -0.40
C LYS A 210 9.20 5.80 0.87
N GLY A 211 10.10 4.84 1.08
CA GLY A 211 11.00 4.79 2.23
C GLY A 211 12.39 4.30 1.83
N LYS A 212 13.42 4.77 2.53
CA LYS A 212 14.77 4.22 2.47
C LYS A 212 14.92 3.20 3.58
N TRP A 213 15.67 2.13 3.34
CA TRP A 213 16.04 1.22 4.42
C TRP A 213 16.80 1.94 5.53
N GLU A 214 16.64 1.53 6.76
CA GLU A 214 17.46 1.98 7.88
C GLU A 214 18.92 1.57 7.65
N ASP A 215 19.12 0.31 7.32
CA ASP A 215 20.37 -0.25 6.85
C ASP A 215 20.16 -0.85 5.45
N GLY A 216 20.79 -0.25 4.44
CA GLY A 216 20.54 -0.58 3.04
C GLY A 216 21.52 -1.62 2.50
N PHE A 217 21.15 -2.23 1.39
CA PHE A 217 22.01 -3.17 0.67
C PHE A 217 23.03 -2.41 -0.21
N LYS A 218 24.15 -3.09 -0.51
CA LYS A 218 25.15 -2.55 -1.43
C LYS A 218 24.90 -3.05 -2.83
N ARG A 219 24.85 -2.16 -3.80
CA ARG A 219 24.68 -2.53 -5.22
C ARG A 219 25.76 -3.46 -5.73
N THR A 220 26.98 -3.37 -5.18
CA THR A 220 28.09 -4.26 -5.52
C THR A 220 27.84 -5.70 -5.14
N ASP A 221 26.97 -5.94 -4.18
CA ASP A 221 26.66 -7.25 -3.63
C ASP A 221 25.34 -7.82 -4.20
N THR A 222 24.64 -7.03 -5.02
CA THR A 222 23.53 -7.49 -5.85
C THR A 222 24.07 -8.32 -7.01
N ARG A 223 23.58 -9.53 -7.14
CA ARG A 223 24.03 -10.48 -8.16
C ARG A 223 22.89 -11.36 -8.64
N GLN A 224 23.04 -11.91 -9.82
CA GLN A 224 22.10 -12.87 -10.38
C GLN A 224 22.16 -14.19 -9.59
N GLN A 225 21.01 -14.64 -9.09
CA GLN A 225 20.84 -15.89 -8.33
C GLN A 225 19.53 -16.56 -8.75
N THR A 226 19.41 -17.83 -8.42
CA THR A 226 18.19 -18.61 -8.70
C THR A 226 17.08 -18.22 -7.74
N PHE A 227 15.88 -18.01 -8.27
CA PHE A 227 14.62 -17.94 -7.56
C PHE A 227 13.76 -19.13 -7.99
N TYR A 228 13.20 -19.85 -7.05
CA TYR A 228 12.42 -21.07 -7.27
C TYR A 228 10.94 -20.72 -7.39
N ALA A 229 10.56 -20.22 -8.56
CA ALA A 229 9.16 -19.87 -8.86
C ALA A 229 8.29 -21.13 -9.07
N PRO A 230 6.95 -21.06 -8.92
CA PRO A 230 6.06 -22.21 -9.11
C PRO A 230 6.19 -22.86 -10.49
N ALA A 231 6.53 -22.10 -11.53
CA ALA A 231 6.74 -22.59 -12.88
C ALA A 231 8.16 -23.10 -13.17
N GLY A 232 9.07 -23.08 -12.17
CA GLY A 232 10.46 -23.51 -12.28
C GLY A 232 11.48 -22.44 -11.90
N GLU A 233 12.74 -22.78 -12.03
CA GLU A 233 13.86 -21.89 -11.65
C GLU A 233 13.96 -20.67 -12.57
N VAL A 234 14.10 -19.49 -11.98
CA VAL A 234 14.27 -18.21 -12.69
C VAL A 234 15.50 -17.49 -12.13
N GLN A 235 16.33 -16.95 -13.03
CA GLN A 235 17.45 -16.10 -12.61
C GLN A 235 16.98 -14.68 -12.37
N THR A 236 17.23 -14.14 -11.18
CA THR A 236 16.86 -12.76 -10.81
C THR A 236 17.98 -12.04 -10.08
N GLN A 237 17.90 -10.72 -9.99
CA GLN A 237 18.84 -9.90 -9.23
C GLN A 237 18.51 -10.00 -7.75
N MET A 238 19.39 -10.60 -6.97
CA MET A 238 19.25 -10.73 -5.52
C MET A 238 20.18 -9.74 -4.81
N MET A 239 19.60 -8.87 -3.99
CA MET A 239 20.34 -8.02 -3.05
C MET A 239 20.86 -8.88 -1.92
N ASN A 240 22.14 -8.72 -1.56
CA ASN A 240 22.75 -9.47 -0.48
C ASN A 240 23.38 -8.51 0.52
N GLY A 241 23.29 -8.85 1.81
CA GLY A 241 23.91 -8.06 2.87
C GLY A 241 23.78 -8.69 4.24
N GLU A 242 24.65 -8.27 5.15
CA GLU A 242 24.48 -8.45 6.58
C GLU A 242 23.98 -7.10 7.11
N ILE A 243 22.76 -7.02 7.59
CA ILE A 243 22.06 -5.77 7.90
C ILE A 243 21.37 -5.86 9.27
N GLU A 244 21.26 -4.72 9.97
CA GLU A 244 20.47 -4.64 11.20
C GLU A 244 18.98 -4.77 10.87
N ALA A 245 18.38 -5.89 11.30
CA ALA A 245 16.99 -6.26 11.00
C ALA A 245 16.39 -7.09 12.14
N ALA A 246 15.21 -7.64 11.93
CA ALA A 246 14.67 -8.71 12.78
C ALA A 246 14.24 -9.89 11.92
N ALA A 247 14.56 -11.10 12.35
CA ALA A 247 14.15 -12.30 11.65
C ALA A 247 13.74 -13.40 12.63
N THR A 248 12.84 -14.29 12.21
CA THR A 248 12.56 -15.51 12.96
C THR A 248 13.72 -16.49 12.81
N PRO A 249 14.07 -17.25 13.86
CA PRO A 249 15.05 -18.33 13.76
C PRO A 249 14.66 -19.36 12.70
N ARG A 250 15.65 -19.89 11.98
CA ARG A 250 15.42 -20.97 10.99
C ARG A 250 14.90 -22.24 11.62
N PHE A 251 15.31 -22.51 12.85
CA PHE A 251 14.97 -23.74 13.58
C PHE A 251 14.24 -23.39 14.87
N ARG A 252 13.22 -24.18 15.18
CA ARG A 252 12.53 -24.20 16.48
C ARG A 252 12.97 -25.45 17.23
N TYR A 253 12.86 -25.43 18.55
CA TYR A 253 13.06 -26.59 19.39
C TYR A 253 11.72 -27.01 19.98
N GLU A 254 11.21 -28.15 19.57
CA GLU A 254 10.02 -28.79 20.11
C GLU A 254 10.40 -30.11 20.78
N GLU A 255 10.02 -30.27 22.04
CA GLU A 255 10.34 -31.48 22.83
C GLU A 255 11.82 -31.88 22.78
N ASP A 256 12.75 -30.91 22.81
CA ASP A 256 14.19 -31.06 22.67
C ASP A 256 14.69 -31.51 21.27
N GLU A 257 13.81 -31.62 20.28
CA GLU A 257 14.18 -31.88 18.89
C GLU A 257 14.28 -30.57 18.09
N ARG A 258 15.34 -30.46 17.28
CA ARG A 258 15.55 -29.35 16.38
C ARG A 258 14.73 -29.55 15.11
N GLN A 259 13.70 -28.74 14.91
CA GLN A 259 12.86 -28.77 13.72
C GLN A 259 13.02 -27.48 12.88
N GLU A 260 12.94 -27.59 11.57
CA GLU A 260 12.88 -26.40 10.70
C GLU A 260 11.49 -25.77 10.83
N ALA A 261 11.45 -24.42 10.94
CA ALA A 261 10.18 -23.72 11.07
C ALA A 261 9.36 -23.86 9.76
N ASN A 262 8.05 -24.05 9.87
CA ASN A 262 7.16 -24.19 8.71
C ASN A 262 7.12 -22.91 7.85
N GLU A 263 7.30 -21.78 8.48
CA GLU A 263 7.41 -20.47 7.86
C GLU A 263 8.44 -19.61 8.59
N ARG A 264 8.94 -18.59 7.90
CA ARG A 264 9.92 -17.65 8.43
C ARG A 264 9.55 -16.22 8.05
N MET A 265 9.90 -15.28 8.93
CA MET A 265 9.67 -13.88 8.74
C MET A 265 10.95 -13.06 8.84
N LEU A 266 11.09 -12.08 7.97
CA LEU A 266 12.09 -11.01 8.02
C LEU A 266 11.38 -9.67 8.13
N ARG A 267 11.80 -8.82 9.08
CA ARG A 267 11.38 -7.44 9.20
C ARG A 267 12.51 -6.51 8.86
N LEU A 268 12.34 -5.75 7.79
CA LEU A 268 13.24 -4.68 7.37
C LEU A 268 12.65 -3.33 7.77
N TYR A 269 13.43 -2.55 8.53
CA TYR A 269 12.99 -1.22 8.93
C TYR A 269 13.33 -0.18 7.88
N TYR A 270 12.38 0.72 7.64
CA TYR A 270 12.67 1.96 6.93
C TYR A 270 13.34 2.95 7.90
N LYS A 271 14.07 3.91 7.33
CA LYS A 271 14.85 4.88 8.07
C LYS A 271 14.00 5.66 9.06
N ASP A 272 14.56 5.90 10.26
CA ASP A 272 13.87 6.43 11.44
C ASP A 272 12.83 5.46 12.05
N LYS A 273 12.70 4.22 11.52
CA LYS A 273 11.90 3.10 12.07
C LYS A 273 10.42 3.41 12.31
N GLY A 274 9.85 4.37 11.55
CA GLY A 274 8.40 4.64 11.59
C GLY A 274 7.59 3.58 10.86
N TYR A 275 8.20 2.96 9.82
CA TYR A 275 7.60 1.90 9.00
C TYR A 275 8.56 0.73 8.86
N CYS A 276 7.99 -0.43 8.50
CA CYS A 276 8.76 -1.63 8.15
C CYS A 276 8.14 -2.36 6.96
N MET A 277 8.94 -3.21 6.33
CA MET A 277 8.48 -4.26 5.42
C MET A 277 8.68 -5.59 6.13
N ASP A 278 7.61 -6.34 6.29
CA ASP A 278 7.61 -7.70 6.79
C ASP A 278 7.51 -8.65 5.61
N ILE A 279 8.42 -9.60 5.50
CA ILE A 279 8.49 -10.61 4.43
C ILE A 279 8.30 -11.97 5.08
N ILE A 280 7.31 -12.74 4.61
CA ILE A 280 6.97 -14.06 5.17
C ILE A 280 7.05 -15.09 4.07
N MET A 281 7.87 -16.13 4.31
CA MET A 281 8.14 -17.18 3.36
C MET A 281 7.88 -18.54 4.02
N PRO A 282 6.94 -19.36 3.49
CA PRO A 282 6.71 -20.72 3.97
C PRO A 282 7.80 -21.68 3.48
N ASN A 283 7.97 -22.78 4.21
CA ASN A 283 8.79 -23.94 3.80
C ASN A 283 7.93 -25.07 3.21
N THR A 284 6.64 -24.81 2.99
CA THR A 284 5.65 -25.75 2.44
C THR A 284 5.15 -25.26 1.09
N ASP A 285 4.18 -25.94 0.51
CA ASP A 285 3.52 -25.47 -0.71
C ASP A 285 2.90 -24.09 -0.49
N PHE A 286 3.32 -23.13 -1.31
CA PHE A 286 3.01 -21.71 -1.10
C PHE A 286 1.50 -21.39 -1.25
N ASP A 287 0.85 -21.97 -2.25
CA ASP A 287 -0.57 -21.64 -2.51
C ASP A 287 -1.47 -22.23 -1.40
N THR A 288 -1.21 -23.50 -1.00
CA THR A 288 -1.92 -24.12 0.13
C THR A 288 -1.67 -23.37 1.45
N TRP A 289 -0.44 -22.93 1.67
CA TRP A 289 -0.10 -22.13 2.86
C TRP A 289 -0.81 -20.77 2.86
N LEU A 290 -0.83 -20.06 1.71
CA LEU A 290 -1.47 -18.76 1.60
C LEU A 290 -3.00 -18.83 1.84
N GLU A 291 -3.64 -19.90 1.38
CA GLU A 291 -5.07 -20.14 1.64
C GLU A 291 -5.39 -20.28 3.14
N ALA A 292 -4.45 -20.79 3.92
CA ALA A 292 -4.60 -21.02 5.36
C ALA A 292 -4.00 -19.90 6.23
N PHE A 293 -3.22 -18.99 5.64
CA PHE A 293 -2.54 -17.93 6.39
C PHE A 293 -3.54 -16.93 6.98
N ASP A 294 -3.39 -16.61 8.27
CA ASP A 294 -4.25 -15.69 9.02
C ASP A 294 -3.43 -14.71 9.89
N MET A 295 -4.12 -13.83 10.59
CA MET A 295 -3.49 -12.83 11.46
C MET A 295 -2.91 -13.45 12.73
N ASP A 296 -3.44 -14.53 13.26
CA ASP A 296 -2.88 -15.24 14.42
C ASP A 296 -1.47 -15.77 14.10
N GLN A 297 -1.32 -16.40 12.92
CA GLN A 297 0.01 -16.84 12.43
C GLN A 297 0.98 -15.69 12.25
N TYR A 298 0.48 -14.55 11.71
CA TYR A 298 1.30 -13.36 11.56
C TYR A 298 1.77 -12.80 12.91
N GLU A 299 0.90 -12.75 13.91
CA GLU A 299 1.25 -12.28 15.25
C GLU A 299 2.25 -13.21 15.93
N ASP A 300 2.09 -14.54 15.81
CA ASP A 300 3.04 -15.52 16.30
C ASP A 300 4.43 -15.32 15.68
N LEU A 301 4.49 -15.04 14.38
CA LEU A 301 5.74 -14.72 13.70
C LEU A 301 6.34 -13.40 14.22
N CYS A 302 5.52 -12.38 14.47
CA CYS A 302 5.96 -11.12 15.06
C CYS A 302 6.57 -11.32 16.45
N LEU A 303 5.97 -12.18 17.29
CA LEU A 303 6.47 -12.51 18.62
C LEU A 303 7.78 -13.33 18.56
N ALA A 304 7.98 -14.11 17.52
CA ALA A 304 9.18 -14.94 17.33
C ALA A 304 10.37 -14.17 16.72
N LEU A 305 10.22 -12.91 16.36
CA LEU A 305 11.29 -12.08 15.77
C LEU A 305 12.43 -11.85 16.77
N VAL A 306 13.65 -12.09 16.31
CA VAL A 306 14.90 -11.79 17.02
C VAL A 306 15.61 -10.65 16.28
N HIS A 307 15.93 -9.60 17.01
CA HIS A 307 16.67 -8.44 16.48
C HIS A 307 18.18 -8.70 16.47
N GLY A 308 18.86 -8.26 15.44
CA GLY A 308 20.33 -8.34 15.33
C GLY A 308 20.82 -8.17 13.90
N ASP A 309 22.08 -8.54 13.68
CA ASP A 309 22.63 -8.62 12.34
C ASP A 309 22.09 -9.87 11.64
N VAL A 310 21.38 -9.66 10.54
CA VAL A 310 20.76 -10.71 9.74
C VAL A 310 21.46 -10.77 8.38
N THR A 311 21.92 -11.94 8.00
CA THR A 311 22.36 -12.18 6.62
C THR A 311 21.12 -12.34 5.74
N VAL A 312 20.90 -11.39 4.85
CA VAL A 312 19.72 -11.33 3.97
C VAL A 312 20.12 -11.49 2.51
N SER A 313 19.35 -12.32 1.81
CA SER A 313 19.33 -12.36 0.34
C SER A 313 17.88 -12.26 -0.12
N MET A 314 17.55 -11.23 -0.93
CA MET A 314 16.18 -11.04 -1.44
C MET A 314 16.19 -10.39 -2.82
N PRO A 315 15.17 -10.63 -3.67
CA PRO A 315 15.13 -10.05 -5.00
C PRO A 315 14.94 -8.53 -4.96
N THR A 316 15.53 -7.82 -5.93
CA THR A 316 15.00 -6.53 -6.35
C THR A 316 13.75 -6.77 -7.18
N PHE A 317 12.73 -5.95 -7.01
CA PHE A 317 11.52 -6.10 -7.81
C PHE A 317 10.79 -4.78 -8.03
N LYS A 318 10.00 -4.79 -9.10
CA LYS A 318 9.13 -3.68 -9.45
C LYS A 318 7.81 -4.25 -9.95
N MET A 319 6.71 -3.76 -9.39
CA MET A 319 5.37 -4.16 -9.79
C MET A 319 4.51 -2.92 -10.06
N THR A 320 3.73 -2.99 -11.14
CA THR A 320 2.63 -2.06 -11.41
C THR A 320 1.41 -2.93 -11.62
N LYS A 321 0.39 -2.76 -10.80
CA LYS A 321 -0.81 -3.60 -10.83
C LYS A 321 -2.05 -2.74 -10.92
N HIS A 322 -3.04 -3.27 -11.61
CA HIS A 322 -4.36 -2.69 -11.78
C HIS A 322 -5.41 -3.76 -11.49
N TYR A 323 -6.32 -3.48 -10.57
CA TYR A 323 -7.34 -4.42 -10.14
C TYR A 323 -8.74 -3.80 -10.24
N ASP A 324 -9.67 -4.55 -10.80
CA ASP A 324 -11.08 -4.42 -10.46
C ASP A 324 -11.31 -5.19 -9.16
N LEU A 325 -11.62 -4.45 -8.08
CA LEU A 325 -11.82 -5.03 -6.75
C LEU A 325 -13.25 -5.53 -6.52
N LYS A 326 -14.19 -5.21 -7.40
CA LYS A 326 -15.58 -5.65 -7.25
C LYS A 326 -15.72 -7.17 -7.09
N PRO A 327 -15.10 -8.04 -7.91
CA PRO A 327 -15.20 -9.48 -7.72
C PRO A 327 -14.60 -9.98 -6.40
N VAL A 328 -13.54 -9.31 -5.91
CA VAL A 328 -12.89 -9.62 -4.64
C VAL A 328 -13.82 -9.27 -3.48
N MET A 329 -14.36 -8.06 -3.47
CA MET A 329 -15.27 -7.61 -2.41
C MET A 329 -16.58 -8.42 -2.39
N GLN A 330 -17.06 -8.85 -3.56
CA GLN A 330 -18.22 -9.75 -3.62
C GLN A 330 -17.93 -11.12 -2.98
N LYS A 331 -16.74 -11.67 -3.14
CA LYS A 331 -16.34 -12.90 -2.46
C LYS A 331 -16.21 -12.73 -0.95
N LEU A 332 -15.84 -11.54 -0.49
CA LEU A 332 -15.79 -11.18 0.93
C LEU A 332 -17.18 -10.82 1.49
N GLY A 333 -18.27 -10.93 0.69
CA GLY A 333 -19.65 -10.74 1.15
C GLY A 333 -20.26 -9.38 0.81
N MET A 334 -19.53 -8.45 0.21
CA MET A 334 -20.05 -7.15 -0.21
C MET A 334 -20.72 -7.26 -1.58
N GLU A 335 -21.99 -7.64 -1.63
CA GLU A 335 -22.70 -7.86 -2.89
C GLU A 335 -23.67 -6.73 -3.24
N LYS A 336 -24.47 -6.30 -2.27
CA LYS A 336 -25.66 -5.46 -2.50
C LYS A 336 -25.31 -4.07 -3.02
N VAL A 337 -24.24 -3.48 -2.54
CA VAL A 337 -23.79 -2.14 -2.94
C VAL A 337 -23.52 -2.03 -4.46
N PHE A 338 -23.21 -3.15 -5.13
CA PHE A 338 -22.94 -3.22 -6.56
C PHE A 338 -24.21 -3.51 -7.41
N THR A 339 -25.37 -3.56 -6.81
CA THR A 339 -26.63 -3.91 -7.47
C THR A 339 -27.63 -2.76 -7.42
N SER A 340 -28.69 -2.85 -8.26
CA SER A 340 -29.81 -1.90 -8.21
C SER A 340 -30.62 -1.98 -6.90
N GLY A 341 -30.34 -2.97 -6.03
CA GLY A 341 -30.93 -3.12 -4.70
C GLY A 341 -30.16 -2.38 -3.59
N ALA A 342 -29.10 -1.66 -3.93
CA ALA A 342 -28.33 -0.88 -2.97
C ALA A 342 -29.18 0.23 -2.31
N ASP A 343 -29.08 0.35 -1.00
CA ASP A 343 -29.61 1.49 -0.26
C ASP A 343 -28.50 2.49 0.04
N LEU A 344 -28.35 3.47 -0.85
CA LEU A 344 -27.41 4.60 -0.74
C LEU A 344 -28.16 5.92 -0.48
N SER A 345 -29.34 5.84 0.16
CA SER A 345 -30.19 6.99 0.48
C SER A 345 -29.59 7.97 1.50
N GLY A 346 -28.44 7.62 2.09
CA GLY A 346 -27.64 8.56 2.89
C GLY A 346 -26.67 9.39 2.05
N LEU A 347 -26.50 9.05 0.77
CA LEU A 347 -25.63 9.77 -0.17
C LEU A 347 -26.41 10.77 -1.01
N THR A 348 -27.57 10.36 -1.56
CA THR A 348 -28.49 11.21 -2.34
C THR A 348 -29.94 10.94 -1.96
N GLU A 349 -30.85 11.87 -2.32
CA GLU A 349 -32.29 11.66 -2.17
C GLU A 349 -32.86 10.69 -3.22
N GLU A 350 -32.20 10.58 -4.37
CA GLU A 350 -32.60 9.69 -5.46
C GLU A 350 -32.04 8.29 -5.23
N ASN A 351 -32.78 7.43 -4.55
CA ASN A 351 -32.36 6.07 -4.19
C ASN A 351 -32.31 5.12 -5.40
N ARG A 352 -31.43 5.36 -6.36
CA ARG A 352 -31.19 4.53 -7.56
C ARG A 352 -29.72 4.29 -7.86
N LEU A 353 -28.85 4.67 -6.92
CA LEU A 353 -27.41 4.55 -7.10
C LEU A 353 -26.90 3.18 -6.69
N CYS A 354 -25.89 2.71 -7.38
CA CYS A 354 -25.05 1.61 -6.94
C CYS A 354 -23.58 1.97 -7.17
N LEU A 355 -22.67 1.27 -6.49
CA LEU A 355 -21.24 1.42 -6.73
C LEU A 355 -20.90 0.76 -8.07
N GLY A 356 -20.59 1.57 -9.07
CA GLY A 356 -20.29 1.08 -10.42
C GLY A 356 -18.86 0.57 -10.55
N VAL A 357 -17.90 1.31 -9.97
CA VAL A 357 -16.47 1.09 -10.17
C VAL A 357 -15.75 1.13 -8.82
N LEU A 358 -15.04 0.06 -8.49
CA LEU A 358 -14.13 -0.03 -7.35
C LEU A 358 -12.79 -0.57 -7.85
N GLN A 359 -11.85 0.34 -8.08
CA GLN A 359 -10.57 0.00 -8.69
C GLN A 359 -9.41 0.43 -7.83
N GLN A 360 -8.31 -0.30 -8.00
CA GLN A 360 -7.06 0.02 -7.34
C GLN A 360 -5.89 -0.10 -8.31
N ASP A 361 -5.12 0.98 -8.38
CA ASP A 361 -3.82 1.01 -9.06
C ASP A 361 -2.72 1.11 -8.03
N THR A 362 -1.75 0.20 -8.10
CA THR A 362 -0.64 0.15 -7.18
C THR A 362 0.69 0.09 -7.90
N TYR A 363 1.70 0.69 -7.29
CA TYR A 363 3.07 0.68 -7.76
C TYR A 363 4.02 0.48 -6.60
N ILE A 364 4.96 -0.46 -6.76
CA ILE A 364 6.07 -0.67 -5.84
C ILE A 364 7.37 -0.91 -6.62
N GLU A 365 8.46 -0.37 -6.09
CA GLU A 365 9.81 -0.65 -6.55
C GLU A 365 10.69 -0.83 -5.31
N VAL A 366 11.29 -2.02 -5.18
CA VAL A 366 12.17 -2.41 -4.08
C VAL A 366 13.56 -2.60 -4.63
N ASP A 367 14.51 -1.80 -4.14
CA ASP A 367 15.91 -1.84 -4.50
C ASP A 367 16.82 -1.80 -3.27
N GLU A 368 18.13 -1.76 -3.49
CA GLU A 368 19.13 -1.76 -2.41
C GLU A 368 19.03 -0.58 -1.46
N SER A 369 18.39 0.50 -1.88
CA SER A 369 18.26 1.73 -1.08
C SER A 369 16.99 1.78 -0.27
N GLY A 370 16.02 0.94 -0.58
CA GLY A 370 14.69 0.96 0.01
C GLY A 370 13.58 0.72 -1.00
N THR A 371 12.41 1.20 -0.64
CA THR A 371 11.33 1.34 -1.59
C THR A 371 11.47 2.71 -2.24
N LYS A 372 11.96 2.71 -3.48
CA LYS A 372 12.26 3.84 -4.37
C LYS A 372 13.19 4.94 -3.81
N ALA A 373 14.51 4.69 -3.67
CA ALA A 373 15.55 5.74 -3.52
C ALA A 373 16.98 5.26 -3.82
N ALA A 374 17.91 6.17 -4.14
CA ALA A 374 19.31 5.86 -4.47
C ALA A 374 20.32 6.50 -3.51
N ALA A 375 21.30 5.75 -2.96
CA ALA A 375 22.67 6.20 -2.55
C ALA A 375 23.56 5.05 -2.03
N VAL A 376 24.90 5.19 -2.12
CA VAL A 376 25.93 4.15 -2.07
C VAL A 376 26.79 4.20 -0.79
N THR A 377 27.18 3.04 -0.23
CA THR A 377 28.44 2.85 0.53
C THR A 377 28.84 1.36 0.60
N SER A 378 30.13 1.02 0.58
CA SER A 378 30.68 -0.31 0.29
C SER A 378 31.23 -1.10 1.47
N GLY A 379 31.13 -2.44 1.44
CA GLY A 379 31.72 -3.43 2.34
C GLY A 379 31.66 -4.87 1.78
N ILE A 380 32.48 -5.77 2.30
CA ILE A 380 32.81 -7.07 1.73
C ILE A 380 32.09 -8.21 2.47
N LEU A 381 31.52 -9.16 1.70
CA LEU A 381 30.95 -10.42 2.20
C LEU A 381 32.03 -11.48 2.42
N CYS A 382 31.97 -12.12 3.59
CA CYS A 382 32.66 -13.39 3.84
C CYS A 382 31.61 -14.50 4.01
N ASP A 383 31.83 -15.66 3.35
CA ASP A 383 31.09 -16.88 3.62
C ASP A 383 31.31 -17.28 5.09
N LYS A 384 30.32 -17.08 5.93
CA LYS A 384 30.27 -17.68 7.27
C LYS A 384 29.20 -18.76 7.29
N ALA A 385 29.54 -19.91 6.77
CA ALA A 385 28.88 -21.14 7.17
C ALA A 385 29.15 -21.37 8.67
N ASP A 386 28.09 -21.57 9.45
CA ASP A 386 28.12 -22.08 10.84
C ASP A 386 28.50 -21.12 12.00
N SER A 387 28.19 -19.87 11.97
CA SER A 387 28.30 -18.99 13.16
C SER A 387 26.93 -18.57 13.68
N GLY A 388 25.98 -19.44 13.98
CA GLY A 388 24.78 -19.15 14.81
C GLY A 388 24.00 -17.84 14.52
N GLY A 389 24.33 -17.12 13.42
CA GLY A 389 23.73 -15.86 13.02
C GLY A 389 22.35 -16.04 12.36
N LEU A 390 21.53 -15.00 12.41
CA LEU A 390 20.25 -14.99 11.72
C LEU A 390 20.47 -14.95 10.20
N LEU A 391 19.76 -15.80 9.46
CA LEU A 391 19.85 -15.94 8.01
C LEU A 391 18.45 -15.94 7.41
N PHE A 392 18.19 -15.08 6.41
CA PHE A 392 16.97 -15.09 5.64
C PHE A 392 17.26 -15.00 4.14
N ILE A 393 16.88 -16.00 3.38
CA ILE A 393 17.03 -16.07 1.92
C ILE A 393 15.63 -16.17 1.33
N ALA A 394 15.20 -15.10 0.65
CA ALA A 394 13.91 -15.00 -0.04
C ALA A 394 14.06 -15.44 -1.50
N ASP A 395 14.37 -16.71 -1.71
CA ASP A 395 14.56 -17.33 -3.03
C ASP A 395 13.39 -18.22 -3.48
N HIS A 396 12.30 -18.23 -2.72
CA HIS A 396 11.03 -18.89 -2.98
C HIS A 396 9.89 -17.87 -2.90
N PRO A 397 8.66 -18.21 -3.36
CA PRO A 397 7.50 -17.36 -3.19
C PRO A 397 7.29 -16.90 -1.75
N PHE A 398 6.94 -15.63 -1.59
CA PHE A 398 6.69 -15.01 -0.28
C PHE A 398 5.55 -13.98 -0.36
N ILE A 399 4.94 -13.72 0.78
CA ILE A 399 4.11 -12.52 0.95
C ILE A 399 4.90 -11.43 1.67
N PHE A 400 4.45 -10.19 1.53
CA PHE A 400 5.02 -9.09 2.29
C PHE A 400 3.98 -8.04 2.64
N PHE A 401 4.20 -7.39 3.80
CA PHE A 401 3.40 -6.25 4.26
C PHE A 401 4.29 -5.02 4.41
N ILE A 402 3.78 -3.84 4.04
CA ILE A 402 4.34 -2.54 4.44
C ILE A 402 3.39 -1.96 5.48
N ARG A 403 3.91 -1.70 6.69
CA ARG A 403 3.09 -1.22 7.80
C ARG A 403 3.81 -0.20 8.67
N ASP A 404 3.05 0.55 9.49
CA ASP A 404 3.66 1.33 10.56
C ASP A 404 4.14 0.40 11.69
N VAL A 405 5.28 0.75 12.29
CA VAL A 405 5.91 -0.11 13.30
C VAL A 405 5.16 -0.11 14.62
N LYS A 406 4.59 1.05 15.00
CA LYS A 406 4.04 1.27 16.34
C LYS A 406 2.70 0.57 16.56
N ASN A 407 1.78 0.69 15.61
CA ASN A 407 0.41 0.20 15.76
C ASN A 407 0.12 -1.00 14.85
N GLY A 408 1.01 -1.32 13.92
CA GLY A 408 0.82 -2.42 12.99
C GLY A 408 -0.18 -2.16 11.86
N VAL A 409 -0.55 -0.90 11.58
CA VAL A 409 -1.46 -0.58 10.47
C VAL A 409 -0.84 -1.05 9.15
N ILE A 410 -1.48 -1.99 8.48
CA ILE A 410 -1.04 -2.52 7.18
C ILE A 410 -1.44 -1.55 6.07
N LEU A 411 -0.46 -0.89 5.46
CA LEU A 411 -0.67 0.02 4.33
C LEU A 411 -0.81 -0.74 3.02
N PHE A 412 0.07 -1.74 2.82
CA PHE A 412 0.15 -2.54 1.61
C PHE A 412 0.38 -4.00 1.94
N ALA A 413 -0.14 -4.86 1.08
CA ALA A 413 0.09 -6.29 1.09
C ALA A 413 0.49 -6.78 -0.30
N GLY A 414 1.38 -7.76 -0.38
CA GLY A 414 1.83 -8.28 -1.66
C GLY A 414 2.20 -9.76 -1.63
N LYS A 415 2.11 -10.39 -2.80
CA LYS A 415 2.62 -11.72 -3.10
C LYS A 415 3.70 -11.58 -4.18
N TYR A 416 4.89 -12.08 -3.91
CA TYR A 416 5.96 -12.19 -4.89
C TYR A 416 6.22 -13.67 -5.17
N ALA A 417 5.77 -14.13 -6.32
CA ALA A 417 5.85 -15.55 -6.70
C ALA A 417 6.68 -15.77 -7.98
N ASN A 418 6.88 -14.73 -8.80
CA ASN A 418 7.60 -14.89 -10.07
C ASN A 418 8.36 -13.61 -10.44
N PRO A 419 9.70 -13.65 -10.57
CA PRO A 419 10.50 -12.51 -11.02
C PRO A 419 10.14 -11.93 -12.39
N ASN A 420 9.45 -12.71 -13.23
CA ASN A 420 9.12 -12.36 -14.62
C ASN A 420 7.66 -11.89 -14.81
N SER A 421 6.87 -11.69 -13.72
CA SER A 421 5.44 -11.33 -13.84
C SER A 421 5.12 -9.90 -13.41
#